data_b01cb3dce24e1f1e514b606183671686
#
_entry.id   b01cb3dce24e1f1e514b606183671686
#
_cell.length_a   1.000
_cell.length_b   1.000
_cell.length_c   1.000
_cell.angle_alpha   90.00
_cell.angle_beta   90.00
_cell.angle_gamma   90.00
#
_symmetry.space_group_name_H-M   'P 1'
#
loop_
_entity.id
_entity.type
_entity.pdbx_description
1 polymer ?
#
loop_
_entity_poly.entity_id
_entity_poly.type
_entity_poly.pdbx_seq_one_letter_code
_entity_poly.pdbx_strand_id
1 'polypeptide(L)'
;RGVRVSCETAPHYLLLCDEDLQEDGRFKMNPPLRSREDRAALIAGVADGTIEVIATDHAPHTAEEKSRGLAGSAMGIVGLECAFPLMYKYMVLPGTLTLEKLVALMSDNPRRIFGLGGGLNVGGEADFTVLALGAQYEIDPAAFLSKGRATPFAGWPVQGRAVLTVVGGREAYRDDGLQL
;
A
#
# COMPACT_ATOMS: atom_id res chain seq x y z
N ARG A 1 17.81 -2.26 24.89
CA ARG A 1 18.70 -3.45 25.00
C ARG A 1 19.67 -3.55 23.82
N GLY A 2 19.77 -2.54 22.93
CA GLY A 2 20.77 -2.47 21.85
C GLY A 2 20.54 -3.41 20.67
N VAL A 3 19.41 -4.13 20.59
CA VAL A 3 19.06 -4.96 19.44
C VAL A 3 18.42 -4.07 18.37
N ARG A 4 18.97 -4.08 17.15
CA ARG A 4 18.38 -3.42 16.00
C ARG A 4 17.17 -4.26 15.51
N VAL A 5 15.99 -3.68 15.62
CA VAL A 5 14.74 -4.29 15.16
C VAL A 5 14.03 -3.26 14.31
N SER A 6 13.46 -3.68 13.20
CA SER A 6 12.51 -2.90 12.40
C SER A 6 11.14 -3.57 12.42
N CYS A 7 10.09 -2.81 12.23
CA CYS A 7 8.74 -3.34 12.08
C CYS A 7 8.00 -2.62 10.96
N GLU A 8 6.98 -3.30 10.45
CA GLU A 8 6.14 -2.81 9.36
C GLU A 8 4.66 -2.93 9.69
N THR A 9 3.85 -2.17 8.97
CA THR A 9 2.39 -2.28 8.94
C THR A 9 1.92 -2.23 7.48
N ALA A 10 0.61 -2.34 7.26
CA ALA A 10 0.04 -2.31 5.91
C ALA A 10 -1.12 -1.31 5.81
N PRO A 11 -1.48 -0.85 4.60
CA PRO A 11 -2.57 0.11 4.39
C PRO A 11 -3.89 -0.32 5.04
N HIS A 12 -4.24 -1.60 4.96
CA HIS A 12 -5.48 -2.11 5.53
C HIS A 12 -5.52 -2.04 7.06
N TYR A 13 -4.39 -2.19 7.75
CA TYR A 13 -4.34 -2.03 9.22
C TYR A 13 -4.37 -0.56 9.67
N LEU A 14 -4.02 0.37 8.78
CA LEU A 14 -4.08 1.80 9.06
C LEU A 14 -5.44 2.42 8.74
N LEU A 15 -6.23 1.78 7.86
CA LEU A 15 -7.49 2.34 7.37
C LEU A 15 -8.73 1.59 7.86
N LEU A 16 -8.62 0.31 8.22
CA LEU A 16 -9.72 -0.55 8.64
C LEU A 16 -9.53 -1.05 10.07
N CYS A 17 -10.63 -1.42 10.71
CA CYS A 17 -10.67 -2.10 12.00
C CYS A 17 -11.70 -3.25 11.95
N ASP A 18 -11.85 -3.97 13.06
CA ASP A 18 -12.77 -5.10 13.17
C ASP A 18 -14.24 -4.71 12.97
N GLU A 19 -14.63 -3.47 13.26
CA GLU A 19 -15.99 -2.96 13.02
C GLU A 19 -16.30 -2.77 11.52
N ASP A 20 -15.29 -2.72 10.66
CA ASP A 20 -15.44 -2.60 9.20
C ASP A 20 -15.62 -3.96 8.51
N LEU A 21 -15.51 -5.07 9.26
CA LEU A 21 -15.61 -6.42 8.72
C LEU A 21 -17.00 -6.68 8.13
N GLN A 22 -16.99 -7.35 6.98
CA GLN A 22 -18.19 -7.86 6.32
C GLN A 22 -18.07 -9.38 6.16
N GLU A 23 -19.19 -10.09 6.01
CA GLU A 23 -19.20 -11.53 5.72
C GLU A 23 -18.81 -11.79 4.25
N ASP A 24 -17.57 -11.39 3.94
CA ASP A 24 -16.99 -11.46 2.61
C ASP A 24 -15.50 -11.76 2.71
N GLY A 25 -15.02 -12.68 1.88
CA GLY A 25 -13.61 -13.06 1.84
C GLY A 25 -12.64 -11.90 1.55
N ARG A 26 -13.12 -10.77 0.97
CA ARG A 26 -12.31 -9.56 0.75
C ARG A 26 -11.79 -8.95 2.04
N PHE A 27 -12.41 -9.27 3.19
CA PHE A 27 -11.98 -8.80 4.51
C PHE A 27 -11.13 -9.82 5.27
N LYS A 28 -10.85 -10.99 4.67
CA LYS A 28 -10.03 -12.01 5.32
C LYS A 28 -8.55 -11.87 4.97
N MET A 29 -7.76 -11.47 5.96
CA MET A 29 -6.30 -11.39 5.92
C MET A 29 -5.70 -11.92 7.22
N ASN A 30 -4.41 -12.12 7.25
CA ASN A 30 -3.65 -12.55 8.42
C ASN A 30 -2.37 -11.70 8.55
N PRO A 31 -2.17 -11.02 9.67
CA PRO A 31 -3.06 -10.91 10.86
C PRO A 31 -4.46 -10.39 10.54
N PRO A 32 -5.50 -10.71 11.36
CA PRO A 32 -6.83 -10.15 11.17
C PRO A 32 -6.87 -8.67 11.54
N LEU A 33 -7.86 -7.93 11.02
CA LEU A 33 -8.14 -6.58 11.47
C LEU A 33 -8.41 -6.56 12.97
N ARG A 34 -7.90 -5.54 13.66
CA ARG A 34 -7.99 -5.37 15.09
C ARG A 34 -8.88 -4.18 15.44
N SER A 35 -8.95 -3.84 16.72
CA SER A 35 -9.81 -2.79 17.24
C SER A 35 -9.44 -1.38 16.71
N ARG A 36 -10.32 -0.43 16.94
CA ARG A 36 -10.04 1.00 16.65
C ARG A 36 -8.84 1.52 17.43
N GLU A 37 -8.67 1.05 18.67
CA GLU A 37 -7.56 1.41 19.54
C GLU A 37 -6.23 0.88 18.96
N ASP A 38 -6.22 -0.37 18.50
CA ASP A 38 -5.05 -0.96 17.85
C ASP A 38 -4.70 -0.18 16.57
N ARG A 39 -5.70 0.17 15.74
CA ARG A 39 -5.50 1.01 14.55
C ARG A 39 -4.91 2.37 14.91
N ALA A 40 -5.45 3.02 15.93
CA ALA A 40 -4.95 4.32 16.40
C ALA A 40 -3.50 4.22 16.88
N ALA A 41 -3.13 3.14 17.57
CA ALA A 41 -1.76 2.87 18.01
C ALA A 41 -0.82 2.66 16.82
N LEU A 42 -1.24 1.95 15.77
CA LEU A 42 -0.46 1.78 14.53
C LEU A 42 -0.24 3.11 13.82
N ILE A 43 -1.27 3.95 13.72
CA ILE A 43 -1.17 5.30 13.10
C ILE A 43 -0.17 6.16 13.91
N ALA A 44 -0.26 6.14 15.24
CA ALA A 44 0.69 6.85 16.09
C ALA A 44 2.12 6.34 15.90
N GLY A 45 2.32 5.01 15.86
CA GLY A 45 3.63 4.40 15.65
C GLY A 45 4.25 4.70 14.28
N VAL A 46 3.43 4.85 13.24
CA VAL A 46 3.90 5.31 11.92
C VAL A 46 4.27 6.79 11.98
N ALA A 47 3.47 7.61 12.65
CA ALA A 47 3.70 9.05 12.73
C ALA A 47 4.96 9.39 13.53
N ASP A 48 5.21 8.73 14.66
CA ASP A 48 6.36 8.96 15.52
C ASP A 48 7.66 8.27 15.04
N GLY A 49 7.54 7.30 14.09
CA GLY A 49 8.67 6.57 13.52
C GLY A 49 9.02 5.27 14.24
N THR A 50 8.24 4.84 15.20
CA THR A 50 8.35 3.50 15.82
C THR A 50 8.14 2.41 14.78
N ILE A 51 7.18 2.60 13.87
CA ILE A 51 6.96 1.75 12.70
C ILE A 51 7.67 2.41 11.51
N GLU A 52 8.66 1.73 10.97
CA GLU A 52 9.56 2.29 9.94
C GLU A 52 9.12 2.01 8.51
N VAL A 53 8.20 1.05 8.28
CA VAL A 53 7.82 0.57 6.94
C VAL A 53 6.31 0.44 6.81
N ILE A 54 5.79 0.84 5.65
CA ILE A 54 4.47 0.45 5.17
C ILE A 54 4.67 -0.53 4.02
N ALA A 55 4.38 -1.81 4.27
CA ALA A 55 4.38 -2.88 3.27
C ALA A 55 2.95 -3.15 2.79
N THR A 56 2.79 -3.73 1.61
CA THR A 56 1.45 -3.94 1.04
C THR A 56 0.76 -5.19 1.57
N ASP A 57 1.52 -6.16 2.05
CA ASP A 57 1.03 -7.50 2.37
C ASP A 57 0.17 -8.11 1.23
N HIS A 58 0.64 -7.88 -0.01
CA HIS A 58 -0.07 -8.28 -1.21
C HIS A 58 -0.10 -9.81 -1.36
N ALA A 59 -1.25 -10.41 -1.12
CA ALA A 59 -1.48 -11.85 -1.19
C ALA A 59 -2.73 -12.15 -2.03
N PRO A 60 -2.61 -12.16 -3.37
CA PRO A 60 -3.72 -12.40 -4.27
C PRO A 60 -4.15 -13.87 -4.26
N HIS A 61 -5.46 -14.08 -4.26
CA HIS A 61 -6.11 -15.38 -4.35
C HIS A 61 -7.12 -15.40 -5.48
N THR A 62 -7.50 -16.59 -5.92
CA THR A 62 -8.55 -16.78 -6.93
C THR A 62 -9.92 -16.35 -6.41
N ALA A 63 -10.85 -16.07 -7.33
CA ALA A 63 -12.23 -15.75 -6.96
C ALA A 63 -12.89 -16.90 -6.18
N GLU A 64 -12.59 -18.16 -6.54
CA GLU A 64 -13.09 -19.34 -5.82
C GLU A 64 -12.60 -19.40 -4.38
N GLU A 65 -11.28 -19.19 -4.16
CA GLU A 65 -10.69 -19.18 -2.81
C GLU A 65 -11.24 -18.06 -1.95
N LYS A 66 -11.70 -16.96 -2.53
CA LYS A 66 -12.25 -15.78 -1.83
C LYS A 66 -13.78 -15.76 -1.76
N SER A 67 -14.49 -16.74 -2.33
CA SER A 67 -15.96 -16.81 -2.36
C SER A 67 -16.61 -17.54 -1.19
N ARG A 68 -15.84 -17.96 -0.19
CA ARG A 68 -16.29 -18.84 0.91
C ARG A 68 -16.61 -18.07 2.20
N GLY A 69 -17.01 -16.82 2.06
CA GLY A 69 -17.27 -15.91 3.21
C GLY A 69 -16.03 -15.59 4.03
N LEU A 70 -16.23 -14.92 5.15
CA LEU A 70 -15.12 -14.50 6.02
C LEU A 70 -14.41 -15.72 6.64
N ALA A 71 -15.16 -16.73 7.09
CA ALA A 71 -14.58 -17.88 7.75
C ALA A 71 -13.86 -18.82 6.79
N GLY A 72 -14.44 -19.14 5.63
CA GLY A 72 -13.98 -20.18 4.72
C GLY A 72 -12.98 -19.75 3.66
N SER A 73 -12.83 -18.46 3.39
CA SER A 73 -11.93 -17.96 2.36
C SER A 73 -10.45 -18.09 2.74
N ALA A 74 -9.58 -18.11 1.73
CA ALA A 74 -8.14 -18.00 1.93
C ALA A 74 -7.77 -16.64 2.55
N MET A 75 -6.70 -16.61 3.36
CA MET A 75 -6.19 -15.40 4.00
C MET A 75 -5.30 -14.62 3.02
N GLY A 76 -5.59 -13.35 2.80
CA GLY A 76 -4.85 -12.45 1.95
C GLY A 76 -5.74 -11.59 1.06
N ILE A 77 -5.25 -10.42 0.71
CA ILE A 77 -5.94 -9.43 -0.13
C ILE A 77 -5.00 -8.86 -1.19
N VAL A 78 -5.58 -8.27 -2.24
CA VAL A 78 -4.82 -7.48 -3.20
C VAL A 78 -4.61 -6.09 -2.61
N GLY A 79 -3.35 -5.69 -2.44
CA GLY A 79 -2.96 -4.42 -1.83
C GLY A 79 -1.95 -3.61 -2.66
N LEU A 80 -1.19 -4.26 -3.57
CA LEU A 80 -0.06 -3.63 -4.25
C LEU A 80 -0.45 -2.39 -5.05
N GLU A 81 -1.51 -2.49 -5.85
CA GLU A 81 -1.91 -1.43 -6.79
C GLU A 81 -2.68 -0.28 -6.12
N CYS A 82 -3.18 -0.48 -4.90
CA CYS A 82 -3.92 0.53 -4.17
C CYS A 82 -3.18 1.13 -2.96
N ALA A 83 -2.00 0.62 -2.62
CA ALA A 83 -1.28 1.04 -1.41
C ALA A 83 -0.95 2.54 -1.41
N PHE A 84 -0.25 3.04 -2.45
CA PHE A 84 0.13 4.45 -2.49
C PHE A 84 -1.09 5.39 -2.54
N PRO A 85 -2.07 5.22 -3.44
CA PRO A 85 -3.21 6.14 -3.51
C PRO A 85 -4.06 6.15 -2.25
N LEU A 86 -4.23 5.01 -1.56
CA LEU A 86 -4.88 4.94 -0.26
C LEU A 86 -4.11 5.73 0.80
N MET A 87 -2.81 5.49 0.93
CA MET A 87 -1.99 6.19 1.93
C MET A 87 -1.91 7.69 1.63
N TYR A 88 -1.77 8.08 0.38
CA TYR A 88 -1.77 9.48 0.01
C TYR A 88 -3.11 10.15 0.35
N LYS A 89 -4.23 9.56 -0.07
CA LYS A 89 -5.57 10.12 0.16
C LYS A 89 -5.94 10.22 1.64
N TYR A 90 -5.67 9.15 2.42
CA TYR A 90 -6.22 9.03 3.77
C TYR A 90 -5.21 9.32 4.88
N MET A 91 -3.93 9.44 4.57
CA MET A 91 -2.90 9.75 5.57
C MET A 91 -2.16 11.06 5.26
N VAL A 92 -1.88 11.37 3.98
CA VAL A 92 -1.14 12.58 3.62
C VAL A 92 -2.07 13.79 3.47
N LEU A 93 -3.14 13.68 2.68
CA LEU A 93 -4.04 14.81 2.46
C LEU A 93 -4.70 15.34 3.74
N PRO A 94 -5.07 14.48 4.73
CA PRO A 94 -5.56 14.96 6.03
C PRO A 94 -4.46 15.52 6.94
N GLY A 95 -3.17 15.39 6.59
CA GLY A 95 -2.04 15.89 7.37
C GLY A 95 -1.56 14.97 8.48
N THR A 96 -1.98 13.69 8.50
CA THR A 96 -1.45 12.69 9.45
C THR A 96 0.01 12.36 9.15
N LEU A 97 0.38 12.30 7.87
CA LEU A 97 1.75 12.15 7.38
C LEU A 97 2.08 13.25 6.38
N THR A 98 3.36 13.56 6.21
CA THR A 98 3.82 14.31 5.04
C THR A 98 4.06 13.37 3.86
N LEU A 99 4.11 13.89 2.64
CA LEU A 99 4.43 13.09 1.46
C LEU A 99 5.83 12.48 1.56
N GLU A 100 6.80 13.24 2.04
CA GLU A 100 8.17 12.78 2.25
C GLU A 100 8.22 11.62 3.24
N LYS A 101 7.44 11.71 4.33
CA LYS A 101 7.33 10.61 5.30
C LYS A 101 6.73 9.37 4.66
N LEU A 102 5.69 9.52 3.84
CA LEU A 102 5.08 8.39 3.12
C LEU A 102 6.09 7.73 2.16
N VAL A 103 6.84 8.52 1.40
CA VAL A 103 7.89 8.01 0.51
C VAL A 103 8.97 7.28 1.31
N ALA A 104 9.41 7.84 2.43
CA ALA A 104 10.37 7.19 3.30
C ALA A 104 9.87 5.83 3.82
N LEU A 105 8.61 5.75 4.26
CA LEU A 105 8.00 4.53 4.79
C LEU A 105 7.81 3.43 3.72
N MET A 106 7.55 3.81 2.47
CA MET A 106 7.27 2.85 1.38
C MET A 106 8.49 2.55 0.49
N SER A 107 9.55 3.36 0.55
CA SER A 107 10.70 3.24 -0.35
C SER A 107 12.05 3.33 0.38
N ASP A 108 12.38 4.47 0.99
CA ASP A 108 13.74 4.73 1.49
C ASP A 108 14.09 3.83 2.68
N ASN A 109 13.19 3.68 3.63
CA ASN A 109 13.42 2.85 4.81
C ASN A 109 13.54 1.35 4.47
N PRO A 110 12.65 0.74 3.64
CA PRO A 110 12.86 -0.63 3.17
C PRO A 110 14.19 -0.81 2.48
N ARG A 111 14.57 0.10 1.57
CA ARG A 111 15.87 0.03 0.88
C ARG A 111 17.03 0.07 1.87
N ARG A 112 17.00 0.97 2.84
CA ARG A 112 18.02 1.08 3.89
C ARG A 112 18.08 -0.18 4.77
N ILE A 113 16.94 -0.74 5.16
CA ILE A 113 16.85 -1.92 6.04
C ILE A 113 17.41 -3.16 5.35
N PHE A 114 17.09 -3.34 4.07
CA PHE A 114 17.53 -4.49 3.29
C PHE A 114 18.87 -4.27 2.57
N GLY A 115 19.53 -3.13 2.76
CA GLY A 115 20.81 -2.84 2.10
C GLY A 115 20.70 -2.68 0.58
N LEU A 116 19.54 -2.35 0.07
CA LEU A 116 19.31 -2.09 -1.36
C LEU A 116 19.81 -0.69 -1.71
N GLY A 117 20.61 -0.61 -2.76
CA GLY A 117 21.02 0.66 -3.34
C GLY A 117 19.80 1.44 -3.89
N GLY A 118 20.04 2.65 -4.36
CA GLY A 118 19.02 3.42 -5.06
C GLY A 118 18.98 4.89 -4.63
N GLY A 119 17.94 5.56 -5.08
CA GLY A 119 17.77 7.00 -4.99
C GLY A 119 18.10 7.70 -6.31
N LEU A 120 17.53 8.89 -6.50
CA LEU A 120 17.71 9.70 -7.69
C LEU A 120 19.03 10.47 -7.60
N ASN A 121 20.13 9.82 -7.96
CA ASN A 121 21.47 10.41 -7.95
C ASN A 121 22.02 10.49 -9.37
N VAL A 122 22.75 11.56 -9.67
CA VAL A 122 23.46 11.70 -10.96
C VAL A 122 24.48 10.58 -11.10
N GLY A 123 24.39 9.81 -12.19
CA GLY A 123 25.26 8.66 -12.45
C GLY A 123 24.80 7.35 -11.80
N GLY A 124 23.69 7.36 -11.05
CA GLY A 124 23.03 6.16 -10.51
C GLY A 124 22.15 5.45 -11.54
N GLU A 125 21.64 4.27 -11.15
CA GLU A 125 20.61 3.59 -11.94
C GLU A 125 19.31 4.39 -11.94
N ALA A 126 18.64 4.43 -13.09
CA ALA A 126 17.36 5.09 -13.24
C ALA A 126 16.23 4.14 -12.83
N ASP A 127 15.96 4.08 -11.53
CA ASP A 127 14.83 3.36 -10.92
C ASP A 127 13.92 4.37 -10.23
N PHE A 128 12.81 4.71 -10.85
CA PHE A 128 11.88 5.70 -10.29
C PHE A 128 10.45 5.50 -10.76
N THR A 129 9.51 6.08 -10.02
CA THR A 129 8.10 6.18 -10.37
C THR A 129 7.67 7.66 -10.37
N VAL A 130 6.96 8.06 -11.41
CA VAL A 130 6.31 9.38 -11.49
C VAL A 130 4.87 9.24 -11.04
N LEU A 131 4.45 10.11 -10.13
CA LEU A 131 3.13 10.10 -9.53
C LEU A 131 2.34 11.37 -9.91
N ALA A 132 1.16 11.20 -10.50
CA ALA A 132 0.21 12.28 -10.73
C ALA A 132 -0.62 12.50 -9.46
N LEU A 133 -0.17 13.36 -8.57
CA LEU A 133 -0.77 13.58 -7.24
C LEU A 133 -2.18 14.18 -7.30
N GLY A 134 -2.54 14.87 -8.39
CA GLY A 134 -3.88 15.43 -8.61
C GLY A 134 -4.91 14.45 -9.16
N ALA A 135 -4.50 13.28 -9.66
CA ALA A 135 -5.40 12.31 -10.28
C ALA A 135 -6.35 11.69 -9.25
N GLN A 136 -7.65 11.87 -9.44
CA GLN A 136 -8.71 11.33 -8.59
C GLN A 136 -9.46 10.21 -9.34
N TYR A 137 -9.72 9.10 -8.67
CA TYR A 137 -10.45 7.95 -9.22
C TYR A 137 -10.98 7.05 -8.09
N GLU A 138 -11.78 6.06 -8.46
CA GLU A 138 -12.21 5.00 -7.55
C GLU A 138 -11.39 3.73 -7.81
N ILE A 139 -11.10 2.99 -6.76
CA ILE A 139 -10.41 1.69 -6.88
C ILE A 139 -11.33 0.71 -7.60
N ASP A 140 -10.95 0.34 -8.81
CA ASP A 140 -11.62 -0.68 -9.61
C ASP A 140 -10.77 -1.97 -9.65
N PRO A 141 -11.13 -3.02 -8.92
CA PRO A 141 -10.40 -4.28 -8.96
C PRO A 141 -10.35 -4.93 -10.35
N ALA A 142 -11.29 -4.62 -11.26
CA ALA A 142 -11.26 -5.13 -12.62
C ALA A 142 -10.07 -4.58 -13.43
N ALA A 143 -9.62 -3.38 -13.09
CA ALA A 143 -8.46 -2.74 -13.72
C ALA A 143 -7.10 -3.20 -13.19
N PHE A 144 -7.04 -4.01 -12.13
CA PHE A 144 -5.76 -4.46 -11.56
C PHE A 144 -4.97 -5.35 -12.54
N LEU A 145 -3.67 -5.20 -12.55
CA LEU A 145 -2.74 -6.08 -13.25
C LEU A 145 -2.56 -7.41 -12.50
N SER A 146 -2.73 -7.42 -11.20
CA SER A 146 -2.77 -8.64 -10.38
C SER A 146 -3.87 -9.58 -10.89
N LYS A 147 -3.61 -10.89 -10.87
CA LYS A 147 -4.62 -11.90 -11.21
C LYS A 147 -5.73 -12.00 -10.17
N GLY A 148 -5.41 -11.77 -8.90
CA GLY A 148 -6.41 -11.65 -7.84
C GLY A 148 -7.16 -10.32 -7.91
N ARG A 149 -8.39 -10.29 -7.40
CA ARG A 149 -9.26 -9.10 -7.40
C ARG A 149 -9.82 -8.76 -6.03
N ALA A 150 -9.57 -9.60 -5.02
CA ALA A 150 -10.16 -9.46 -3.70
C ALA A 150 -9.46 -8.37 -2.89
N THR A 151 -10.13 -7.25 -2.71
CA THR A 151 -9.69 -6.14 -1.87
C THR A 151 -10.89 -5.52 -1.16
N PRO A 152 -10.78 -5.14 0.13
CA PRO A 152 -11.85 -4.43 0.84
C PRO A 152 -12.04 -2.99 0.34
N PHE A 153 -11.11 -2.48 -0.45
CA PHE A 153 -11.09 -1.09 -0.92
C PHE A 153 -11.78 -0.87 -2.28
N ALA A 154 -12.46 -1.87 -2.84
CA ALA A 154 -13.21 -1.70 -4.09
C ALA A 154 -14.21 -0.54 -3.98
N GLY A 155 -14.20 0.38 -4.96
CA GLY A 155 -15.05 1.57 -4.99
C GLY A 155 -14.62 2.71 -4.06
N TRP A 156 -13.51 2.57 -3.32
CA TRP A 156 -13.03 3.66 -2.49
C TRP A 156 -12.47 4.80 -3.36
N PRO A 157 -12.87 6.05 -3.09
CA PRO A 157 -12.29 7.20 -3.78
C PRO A 157 -10.87 7.43 -3.30
N VAL A 158 -9.95 7.50 -4.24
CA VAL A 158 -8.52 7.71 -3.98
C VAL A 158 -7.95 8.85 -4.80
N GLN A 159 -6.74 9.26 -4.45
CA GLN A 159 -6.01 10.28 -5.16
C GLN A 159 -4.52 9.90 -5.25
N GLY A 160 -3.88 10.28 -6.35
CA GLY A 160 -2.49 9.94 -6.63
C GLY A 160 -2.36 8.64 -7.41
N ARG A 161 -1.89 8.75 -8.65
CA ARG A 161 -1.73 7.60 -9.56
C ARG A 161 -0.28 7.53 -10.04
N ALA A 162 0.28 6.32 -10.08
CA ALA A 162 1.52 6.09 -10.81
C ALA A 162 1.25 6.23 -12.31
N VAL A 163 2.01 7.08 -12.99
CA VAL A 163 1.82 7.35 -14.43
C VAL A 163 3.02 6.93 -15.28
N LEU A 164 4.17 6.72 -14.65
CA LEU A 164 5.36 6.17 -15.30
C LEU A 164 6.17 5.42 -14.24
N THR A 165 6.67 4.25 -14.61
CA THR A 165 7.67 3.51 -13.82
C THR A 165 8.85 3.15 -14.72
N VAL A 166 10.05 3.47 -14.27
CA VAL A 166 11.31 3.15 -14.95
C VAL A 166 12.12 2.23 -14.03
N VAL A 167 12.65 1.16 -14.60
CA VAL A 167 13.49 0.16 -13.90
C VAL A 167 14.72 -0.12 -14.75
N GLY A 168 15.90 0.04 -14.16
CA GLY A 168 17.17 -0.12 -14.87
C GLY A 168 17.29 0.75 -16.13
N GLY A 169 16.76 1.97 -16.08
CA GLY A 169 16.73 2.91 -17.21
C GLY A 169 15.73 2.55 -18.32
N ARG A 170 14.86 1.56 -18.11
CA ARG A 170 13.85 1.14 -19.09
C ARG A 170 12.45 1.41 -18.55
N GLU A 171 11.58 1.88 -19.43
CA GLU A 171 10.17 2.04 -19.11
C GLU A 171 9.53 0.68 -18.85
N ALA A 172 9.06 0.46 -17.63
CA ALA A 172 8.35 -0.73 -17.20
C ALA A 172 6.83 -0.55 -17.22
N TYR A 173 6.38 0.69 -17.04
CA TYR A 173 4.96 1.05 -17.07
C TYR A 173 4.79 2.50 -17.51
N ARG A 174 3.76 2.75 -18.31
CA ARG A 174 3.27 4.08 -18.69
C ARG A 174 1.75 4.08 -18.70
N ASP A 175 1.14 5.07 -18.08
CA ASP A 175 -0.30 5.32 -18.22
C ASP A 175 -0.58 5.90 -19.62
N ASP A 176 -1.53 5.32 -20.35
CA ASP A 176 -1.88 5.71 -21.72
C ASP A 176 -2.38 7.16 -21.82
N GLY A 177 -2.87 7.72 -20.73
CA GLY A 177 -3.31 9.11 -20.62
C GLY A 177 -2.18 10.10 -20.33
N LEU A 178 -0.95 9.64 -20.09
CA LEU A 178 0.17 10.52 -19.79
C LEU A 178 0.69 11.21 -21.06
N GLN A 179 0.42 12.49 -21.16
CA GLN A 179 1.09 13.39 -22.10
C GLN A 179 2.27 14.05 -21.36
N LEU A 180 3.48 13.72 -21.76
CA LEU A 180 4.73 14.36 -21.30
C LEU A 180 5.07 15.56 -22.17
#